data_59edb7c5116afcb30b0e306883def87d
#
_entry.id   59edb7c5116afcb30b0e306883def87d
#
_cell.length_a   1.000
_cell.length_b   1.000
_cell.length_c   1.000
_cell.angle_alpha   90.00
_cell.angle_beta   90.00
_cell.angle_gamma   90.00
#
_symmetry.space_group_name_H-M   'P 1'
#
loop_
_entity.id
_entity.type
_entity.pdbx_description
1 polymer ?
#
loop_
_entity_poly.entity_id
_entity_poly.type
_entity_poly.pdbx_seq_one_letter_code
_entity_poly.pdbx_strand_id
1 'polypeptide(L)'
;MASMITERSGSAKAALSIDVEDWFHAANLNIAREEWERCELRVERNTMRMMEILDACNARATFFVLGWVAERCPHLVRAIAAAGHEVASHGYDHELVYSLRPSEFRSDVLRSKQYLEDLTGKRIRGYRAPSFSITEWAIPILQDAGFDYDSSVVPTVGHHRYGRLNGMDAGRPVVLLRDGFYEVCISCIRLGKRGIPWGGGGYFRLVPYLLWIRGVRRILRSGIPYIFYIHPWEIDAGQPRVTGIKPTHRFRHRVNLERCEERFAALVGACEWIPLCDLIDGRNTGRGSPQLQ
;
A
#
# COMPACT_ATOMS: atom_id res chain seq x y z
N MET A 1 24.82 -33.99 23.44
CA MET A 1 24.39 -32.56 23.46
C MET A 1 23.27 -32.44 22.46
N ALA A 2 22.04 -32.34 22.93
CA ALA A 2 20.82 -32.38 22.12
C ALA A 2 20.63 -31.01 21.42
N SER A 3 20.54 -31.06 20.10
CA SER A 3 20.09 -29.95 19.26
C SER A 3 18.62 -29.66 19.58
N MET A 4 18.35 -28.57 20.27
CA MET A 4 17.01 -27.99 20.37
C MET A 4 16.60 -27.42 19.01
N ILE A 5 15.89 -28.21 18.23
CA ILE A 5 15.11 -27.73 17.11
C ILE A 5 13.94 -26.98 17.72
N THR A 6 14.07 -25.66 17.81
CA THR A 6 12.93 -24.77 18.10
C THR A 6 12.01 -24.82 16.88
N GLU A 7 10.90 -25.55 16.98
CA GLU A 7 9.75 -25.41 16.10
C GLU A 7 9.33 -23.95 16.12
N ARG A 8 9.56 -23.24 15.01
CA ARG A 8 9.00 -21.92 14.76
C ARG A 8 7.48 -22.10 14.59
N SER A 9 6.74 -21.99 15.68
CA SER A 9 5.33 -21.65 15.66
C SER A 9 5.17 -20.50 14.66
N GLY A 10 4.33 -20.66 13.62
CA GLY A 10 4.22 -19.72 12.50
C GLY A 10 4.01 -18.29 12.96
N SER A 11 5.08 -17.49 12.97
CA SER A 11 5.00 -16.06 13.31
C SER A 11 4.18 -15.37 12.23
N ALA A 12 3.27 -14.47 12.64
CA ALA A 12 2.48 -13.69 11.71
C ALA A 12 3.41 -12.90 10.77
N LYS A 13 3.10 -12.89 9.47
CA LYS A 13 3.93 -12.24 8.44
C LYS A 13 3.70 -10.74 8.41
N ALA A 14 4.72 -9.99 8.01
CA ALA A 14 4.58 -8.59 7.68
C ALA A 14 4.45 -8.43 6.15
N ALA A 15 3.51 -7.59 5.70
CA ALA A 15 3.34 -7.27 4.30
C ALA A 15 3.59 -5.79 4.05
N LEU A 16 4.39 -5.50 3.02
CA LEU A 16 4.79 -4.15 2.65
C LEU A 16 4.16 -3.76 1.32
N SER A 17 3.64 -2.55 1.25
CA SER A 17 3.22 -1.93 0.01
C SER A 17 3.81 -0.53 -0.17
N ILE A 18 4.04 -0.16 -1.42
CA ILE A 18 4.57 1.13 -1.83
C ILE A 18 3.61 1.70 -2.87
N ASP A 19 3.01 2.86 -2.56
CA ASP A 19 2.16 3.57 -3.51
C ASP A 19 3.07 4.45 -4.36
N VAL A 20 3.27 4.06 -5.64
CA VAL A 20 4.23 4.67 -6.55
C VAL A 20 3.68 5.98 -7.09
N GLU A 21 3.81 6.99 -6.24
CA GLU A 21 3.38 8.36 -6.46
C GLU A 21 4.57 9.33 -6.36
N ASP A 22 4.48 10.45 -7.07
CA ASP A 22 5.38 11.58 -6.85
C ASP A 22 4.83 12.53 -5.77
N TRP A 23 5.67 13.46 -5.28
CA TRP A 23 5.33 14.43 -4.23
C TRP A 23 4.09 15.27 -4.57
N PHE A 24 3.88 15.58 -5.85
CA PHE A 24 2.76 16.42 -6.30
C PHE A 24 1.42 15.65 -6.40
N HIS A 25 1.42 14.32 -6.37
CA HIS A 25 0.20 13.53 -6.26
C HIS A 25 -0.39 13.56 -4.84
N ALA A 26 0.39 13.98 -3.84
CA ALA A 26 -0.07 14.04 -2.46
C ALA A 26 -1.27 14.99 -2.31
N ALA A 27 -2.46 14.45 -2.05
CA ALA A 27 -3.73 15.19 -2.02
C ALA A 27 -3.77 16.40 -1.06
N ASN A 28 -2.90 16.44 -0.04
CA ASN A 28 -2.78 17.58 0.87
C ASN A 28 -2.05 18.79 0.28
N LEU A 29 -1.37 18.63 -0.85
CA LEU A 29 -0.71 19.73 -1.58
C LEU A 29 -1.67 20.43 -2.53
N ASN A 30 -2.76 19.75 -2.94
CA ASN A 30 -3.80 20.29 -3.81
C ASN A 30 -3.25 20.90 -5.12
N ILE A 31 -2.28 20.20 -5.75
CA ILE A 31 -1.73 20.57 -7.05
C ILE A 31 -2.66 20.03 -8.13
N ALA A 32 -3.14 20.92 -9.00
CA ALA A 32 -4.07 20.56 -10.06
C ALA A 32 -3.42 19.60 -11.07
N ARG A 33 -4.24 18.72 -11.66
CA ARG A 33 -3.79 17.69 -12.60
C ARG A 33 -3.03 18.27 -13.79
N GLU A 34 -3.46 19.42 -14.26
CA GLU A 34 -2.89 20.16 -15.40
C GLU A 34 -1.48 20.72 -15.09
N GLU A 35 -1.13 20.83 -13.81
CA GLU A 35 0.18 21.33 -13.38
C GLU A 35 1.22 20.21 -13.24
N TRP A 36 0.81 18.94 -13.21
CA TRP A 36 1.72 17.81 -12.98
C TRP A 36 2.83 17.71 -14.03
N GLU A 37 2.54 18.03 -15.30
CA GLU A 37 3.53 18.02 -16.39
C GLU A 37 4.66 19.05 -16.18
N ARG A 38 4.44 20.05 -15.32
CA ARG A 38 5.43 21.07 -14.99
C ARG A 38 6.20 20.78 -13.72
N CYS A 39 5.76 19.76 -12.96
CA CYS A 39 6.41 19.35 -11.72
C CYS A 39 7.67 18.53 -12.01
N GLU A 40 8.70 18.74 -11.18
CA GLU A 40 9.90 17.89 -11.22
C GLU A 40 9.55 16.46 -10.88
N LEU A 41 9.77 15.54 -11.82
CA LEU A 41 9.52 14.12 -11.63
C LEU A 41 10.64 13.50 -10.79
N ARG A 42 10.27 12.95 -9.64
CA ARG A 42 11.20 12.40 -8.64
C ARG A 42 10.85 10.96 -8.24
N VAL A 43 9.69 10.48 -8.65
CA VAL A 43 9.16 9.15 -8.29
C VAL A 43 10.11 8.02 -8.67
N GLU A 44 10.73 8.10 -9.83
CA GLU A 44 11.66 7.06 -10.32
C GLU A 44 12.83 6.85 -9.38
N ARG A 45 13.64 7.90 -9.14
CA ARG A 45 14.81 7.79 -8.29
C ARG A 45 14.47 7.37 -6.86
N ASN A 46 13.35 7.89 -6.32
CA ASN A 46 12.92 7.59 -4.97
C ASN A 46 12.43 6.13 -4.87
N THR A 47 11.71 5.64 -5.88
CA THR A 47 11.29 4.23 -5.94
C THR A 47 12.49 3.30 -6.09
N MET A 48 13.44 3.63 -6.97
CA MET A 48 14.69 2.86 -7.10
C MET A 48 15.45 2.80 -5.78
N ARG A 49 15.52 3.92 -5.04
CA ARG A 49 16.15 3.96 -3.73
C ARG A 49 15.44 3.04 -2.72
N MET A 50 14.12 2.99 -2.73
CA MET A 50 13.36 2.03 -1.91
C MET A 50 13.66 0.59 -2.29
N MET A 51 13.75 0.28 -3.59
CA MET A 51 14.09 -1.06 -4.07
C MET A 51 15.49 -1.49 -3.60
N GLU A 52 16.50 -0.60 -3.62
CA GLU A 52 17.83 -0.87 -3.06
C GLU A 52 17.75 -1.25 -1.57
N ILE A 53 16.95 -0.54 -0.77
CA ILE A 53 16.75 -0.84 0.66
C ILE A 53 16.08 -2.21 0.84
N LEU A 54 15.09 -2.54 0.00
CA LEU A 54 14.41 -3.83 0.04
C LEU A 54 15.35 -4.97 -0.33
N ASP A 55 16.14 -4.80 -1.39
CA ASP A 55 17.09 -5.81 -1.86
C ASP A 55 18.17 -6.10 -0.81
N ALA A 56 18.72 -5.06 -0.18
CA ALA A 56 19.70 -5.19 0.90
C ALA A 56 19.18 -6.02 2.09
N CYS A 57 17.87 -6.10 2.28
CA CYS A 57 17.21 -6.86 3.34
C CYS A 57 16.54 -8.15 2.83
N ASN A 58 16.71 -8.50 1.55
CA ASN A 58 16.01 -9.62 0.90
C ASN A 58 14.48 -9.57 1.10
N ALA A 59 13.91 -8.36 1.10
CA ALA A 59 12.50 -8.10 1.30
C ALA A 59 11.76 -7.99 -0.04
N ARG A 60 10.49 -8.43 -0.08
CA ARG A 60 9.60 -8.23 -1.22
C ARG A 60 8.39 -7.41 -0.81
N ALA A 61 7.85 -6.67 -1.77
CA ALA A 61 6.75 -5.73 -1.53
C ALA A 61 5.78 -5.72 -2.72
N THR A 62 4.59 -5.17 -2.48
CA THR A 62 3.64 -4.79 -3.52
C THR A 62 3.83 -3.32 -3.86
N PHE A 63 3.97 -3.01 -5.14
CA PHE A 63 4.04 -1.65 -5.67
C PHE A 63 2.73 -1.32 -6.37
N PHE A 64 1.92 -0.47 -5.75
CA PHE A 64 0.71 0.07 -6.37
C PHE A 64 1.09 1.23 -7.27
N VAL A 65 1.04 1.00 -8.58
CA VAL A 65 1.55 1.94 -9.58
C VAL A 65 0.41 2.71 -10.22
N LEU A 66 0.51 4.04 -10.25
CA LEU A 66 -0.37 4.88 -11.05
C LEU A 66 -0.11 4.67 -12.54
N GLY A 67 -1.18 4.54 -13.33
CA GLY A 67 -1.06 4.48 -14.79
C GLY A 67 -0.32 5.69 -15.36
N TRP A 68 -0.57 6.88 -14.82
CA TRP A 68 0.13 8.11 -15.18
C TRP A 68 1.65 8.02 -14.99
N VAL A 69 2.11 7.42 -13.89
CA VAL A 69 3.55 7.18 -13.62
C VAL A 69 4.10 6.12 -14.55
N ALA A 70 3.34 5.02 -14.74
CA ALA A 70 3.75 3.93 -15.62
C ALA A 70 3.98 4.39 -17.06
N GLU A 71 3.15 5.31 -17.56
CA GLU A 71 3.27 5.89 -18.91
C GLU A 71 4.56 6.71 -19.08
N ARG A 72 5.01 7.42 -18.04
CA ARG A 72 6.21 8.26 -18.05
C ARG A 72 7.48 7.52 -17.69
N CYS A 73 7.36 6.50 -16.84
CA CYS A 73 8.48 5.70 -16.35
C CYS A 73 8.25 4.19 -16.60
N PRO A 74 8.01 3.74 -17.84
CA PRO A 74 7.70 2.33 -18.12
C PRO A 74 8.85 1.38 -17.73
N HIS A 75 10.09 1.85 -17.79
CA HIS A 75 11.27 1.09 -17.37
C HIS A 75 11.29 0.86 -15.85
N LEU A 76 10.76 1.78 -15.05
CA LEU A 76 10.61 1.62 -13.60
C LEU A 76 9.67 0.44 -13.26
N VAL A 77 8.52 0.36 -13.96
CA VAL A 77 7.56 -0.74 -13.75
C VAL A 77 8.17 -2.09 -14.10
N ARG A 78 8.91 -2.15 -15.21
CA ARG A 78 9.65 -3.37 -15.60
C ARG A 78 10.73 -3.74 -14.57
N ALA A 79 11.47 -2.76 -14.04
CA ALA A 79 12.47 -2.98 -13.00
C ALA A 79 11.87 -3.54 -11.70
N ILE A 80 10.72 -3.00 -11.25
CA ILE A 80 9.98 -3.50 -10.09
C ILE A 80 9.58 -4.98 -10.31
N ALA A 81 9.01 -5.30 -11.46
CA ALA A 81 8.58 -6.66 -11.79
C ALA A 81 9.76 -7.63 -11.94
N ALA A 82 10.89 -7.18 -12.54
CA ALA A 82 12.11 -7.97 -12.71
C ALA A 82 12.82 -8.27 -11.39
N ALA A 83 12.73 -7.35 -10.40
CA ALA A 83 13.25 -7.54 -9.05
C ALA A 83 12.40 -8.52 -8.20
N GLY A 84 11.31 -9.08 -8.76
CA GLY A 84 10.45 -10.05 -8.07
C GLY A 84 9.46 -9.45 -7.09
N HIS A 85 9.22 -8.14 -7.17
CA HIS A 85 8.12 -7.50 -6.46
C HIS A 85 6.79 -7.71 -7.17
N GLU A 86 5.69 -7.57 -6.44
CA GLU A 86 4.37 -7.49 -7.03
C GLU A 86 4.12 -6.10 -7.59
N VAL A 87 3.66 -6.01 -8.84
CA VAL A 87 3.09 -4.80 -9.42
C VAL A 87 1.57 -4.89 -9.31
N ALA A 88 0.95 -3.85 -8.75
CA ALA A 88 -0.49 -3.71 -8.57
C ALA A 88 -0.94 -2.33 -9.08
N SER A 89 -2.26 -2.14 -9.27
CA SER A 89 -2.81 -0.90 -9.81
C SER A 89 -3.16 0.10 -8.71
N HIS A 90 -2.80 1.38 -8.93
CA HIS A 90 -3.24 2.53 -8.12
C HIS A 90 -4.23 3.45 -8.87
N GLY A 91 -5.00 2.88 -9.82
CA GLY A 91 -5.77 3.66 -10.78
C GLY A 91 -4.87 4.27 -11.86
N TYR A 92 -5.45 5.11 -12.72
CA TYR A 92 -4.70 5.72 -13.81
C TYR A 92 -4.31 7.17 -13.50
N ASP A 93 -5.29 8.05 -13.20
CA ASP A 93 -5.13 9.51 -13.04
C ASP A 93 -5.20 9.99 -11.58
N HIS A 94 -5.07 9.11 -10.59
CA HIS A 94 -5.17 9.42 -9.16
C HIS A 94 -6.50 10.09 -8.74
N GLU A 95 -7.58 9.78 -9.45
CA GLU A 95 -8.91 10.31 -9.14
C GLU A 95 -9.52 9.63 -7.90
N LEU A 96 -10.23 10.42 -7.09
CA LEU A 96 -10.90 9.89 -5.91
C LEU A 96 -12.12 9.06 -6.34
N VAL A 97 -12.17 7.78 -5.94
CA VAL A 97 -13.22 6.84 -6.38
C VAL A 97 -14.63 7.37 -6.12
N TYR A 98 -14.88 7.97 -4.97
CA TYR A 98 -16.19 8.53 -4.65
C TYR A 98 -16.57 9.80 -5.44
N SER A 99 -15.65 10.40 -6.20
CA SER A 99 -15.93 11.52 -7.09
C SER A 99 -16.23 11.09 -8.53
N LEU A 100 -16.00 9.81 -8.85
CA LEU A 100 -16.24 9.24 -10.16
C LEU A 100 -17.62 8.60 -10.26
N ARG A 101 -18.17 8.58 -11.47
CA ARG A 101 -19.28 7.70 -11.82
C ARG A 101 -18.77 6.26 -11.98
N PRO A 102 -19.60 5.23 -11.76
CA PRO A 102 -19.20 3.82 -11.92
C PRO A 102 -18.58 3.49 -13.29
N SER A 103 -19.07 4.10 -14.37
CA SER A 103 -18.52 3.92 -15.72
C SER A 103 -17.15 4.54 -15.90
N GLU A 104 -16.90 5.71 -15.31
CA GLU A 104 -15.59 6.39 -15.32
C GLU A 104 -14.57 5.58 -14.53
N PHE A 105 -14.94 5.15 -13.33
CA PHE A 105 -14.13 4.26 -12.52
C PHE A 105 -13.77 2.96 -13.25
N ARG A 106 -14.76 2.30 -13.89
CA ARG A 106 -14.51 1.09 -14.69
C ARG A 106 -13.49 1.35 -15.81
N SER A 107 -13.61 2.47 -16.50
CA SER A 107 -12.67 2.85 -17.57
C SER A 107 -11.27 3.08 -17.03
N ASP A 108 -11.13 3.80 -15.90
CA ASP A 108 -9.87 4.09 -15.24
C ASP A 108 -9.12 2.82 -14.82
N VAL A 109 -9.80 1.93 -14.11
CA VAL A 109 -9.18 0.70 -13.59
C VAL A 109 -8.81 -0.28 -14.71
N LEU A 110 -9.64 -0.40 -15.77
CA LEU A 110 -9.33 -1.26 -16.90
C LEU A 110 -8.12 -0.74 -17.68
N ARG A 111 -8.07 0.58 -17.93
CA ARG A 111 -6.94 1.23 -18.60
C ARG A 111 -5.65 1.02 -17.83
N SER A 112 -5.66 1.29 -16.52
CA SER A 112 -4.50 1.10 -15.65
C SER A 112 -4.04 -0.36 -15.64
N LYS A 113 -4.98 -1.29 -15.44
CA LYS A 113 -4.69 -2.72 -15.39
C LYS A 113 -4.05 -3.21 -16.69
N GLN A 114 -4.68 -2.94 -17.84
CA GLN A 114 -4.17 -3.35 -19.15
C GLN A 114 -2.76 -2.82 -19.41
N TYR A 115 -2.53 -1.53 -19.14
CA TYR A 115 -1.23 -0.92 -19.35
C TYR A 115 -0.13 -1.56 -18.51
N LEU A 116 -0.40 -1.84 -17.23
CA LEU A 116 0.55 -2.51 -16.34
C LEU A 116 0.77 -3.98 -16.74
N GLU A 117 -0.25 -4.69 -17.21
CA GLU A 117 -0.12 -6.05 -17.75
C GLU A 117 0.74 -6.09 -19.02
N ASP A 118 0.55 -5.13 -19.93
CA ASP A 118 1.37 -4.99 -21.14
C ASP A 118 2.85 -4.71 -20.82
N LEU A 119 3.13 -3.91 -19.79
CA LEU A 119 4.50 -3.61 -19.37
C LEU A 119 5.20 -4.77 -18.69
N THR A 120 4.49 -5.56 -17.90
CA THR A 120 5.07 -6.59 -17.03
C THR A 120 4.98 -7.99 -17.60
N GLY A 121 4.08 -8.22 -18.57
CA GLY A 121 3.72 -9.54 -19.06
C GLY A 121 3.08 -10.44 -18.00
N LYS A 122 2.60 -9.86 -16.89
CA LYS A 122 2.00 -10.58 -15.75
C LYS A 122 0.61 -10.03 -15.45
N ARG A 123 -0.27 -10.89 -14.96
CA ARG A 123 -1.60 -10.47 -14.49
C ARG A 123 -1.47 -9.54 -13.28
N ILE A 124 -2.17 -8.42 -13.32
CA ILE A 124 -2.29 -7.47 -12.21
C ILE A 124 -3.44 -7.92 -11.30
N ARG A 125 -3.11 -8.29 -10.07
CA ARG A 125 -4.02 -8.93 -9.12
C ARG A 125 -4.61 -7.97 -8.09
N GLY A 126 -3.85 -6.94 -7.71
CA GLY A 126 -4.19 -6.01 -6.64
C GLY A 126 -4.59 -4.62 -7.14
N TYR A 127 -5.49 -4.00 -6.38
CA TYR A 127 -5.87 -2.60 -6.57
C TYR A 127 -5.75 -1.85 -5.24
N ARG A 128 -5.41 -0.56 -5.30
CA ARG A 128 -5.56 0.40 -4.21
C ARG A 128 -6.14 1.70 -4.74
N ALA A 129 -7.23 2.15 -4.11
CA ALA A 129 -7.85 3.42 -4.46
C ALA A 129 -6.96 4.60 -4.06
N PRO A 130 -6.76 5.59 -4.95
CA PRO A 130 -6.10 6.84 -4.60
C PRO A 130 -6.65 7.46 -3.32
N SER A 131 -5.77 7.87 -2.42
CA SER A 131 -6.12 8.40 -1.09
C SER A 131 -7.05 7.49 -0.27
N PHE A 132 -7.07 6.18 -0.52
CA PHE A 132 -7.96 5.21 0.15
C PHE A 132 -9.45 5.52 -0.03
N SER A 133 -9.86 6.08 -1.17
CA SER A 133 -11.20 6.62 -1.45
C SER A 133 -12.23 5.59 -1.88
N ILE A 134 -12.01 4.30 -1.59
CA ILE A 134 -12.86 3.17 -2.02
C ILE A 134 -14.32 3.29 -1.56
N THR A 135 -15.24 2.74 -2.33
CA THR A 135 -16.68 2.70 -2.07
C THR A 135 -17.25 1.30 -2.29
N GLU A 136 -18.38 1.01 -1.65
CA GLU A 136 -19.07 -0.29 -1.79
C GLU A 136 -19.39 -0.64 -3.26
N TRP A 137 -19.83 0.33 -4.05
CA TRP A 137 -20.18 0.11 -5.46
C TRP A 137 -18.97 -0.17 -6.37
N ALA A 138 -17.76 0.19 -5.92
CA ALA A 138 -16.52 -0.05 -6.66
C ALA A 138 -16.07 -1.52 -6.60
N ILE A 139 -16.39 -2.23 -5.52
CA ILE A 139 -15.96 -3.62 -5.29
C ILE A 139 -16.38 -4.58 -6.41
N PRO A 140 -17.67 -4.64 -6.82
CA PRO A 140 -18.06 -5.49 -7.95
C PRO A 140 -17.35 -5.11 -9.25
N ILE A 141 -17.09 -3.83 -9.50
CA ILE A 141 -16.38 -3.39 -10.71
C ILE A 141 -14.94 -3.89 -10.71
N LEU A 142 -14.23 -3.84 -9.56
CA LEU A 142 -12.87 -4.37 -9.43
C LEU A 142 -12.85 -5.89 -9.66
N GLN A 143 -13.80 -6.62 -9.08
CA GLN A 143 -13.91 -8.07 -9.28
C GLN A 143 -14.19 -8.42 -10.74
N ASP A 144 -15.13 -7.73 -11.40
CA ASP A 144 -15.45 -7.90 -12.81
C ASP A 144 -14.27 -7.54 -13.74
N ALA A 145 -13.44 -6.57 -13.33
CA ALA A 145 -12.19 -6.22 -14.01
C ALA A 145 -11.09 -7.27 -13.81
N GLY A 146 -11.32 -8.30 -13.00
CA GLY A 146 -10.42 -9.43 -12.79
C GLY A 146 -9.31 -9.15 -11.78
N PHE A 147 -9.51 -8.26 -10.81
CA PHE A 147 -8.65 -8.16 -9.62
C PHE A 147 -9.00 -9.25 -8.62
N ASP A 148 -8.03 -9.66 -7.80
CA ASP A 148 -8.21 -10.64 -6.72
C ASP A 148 -8.45 -9.94 -5.37
N TYR A 149 -7.91 -8.70 -5.22
CA TYR A 149 -8.04 -7.96 -3.97
C TYR A 149 -7.98 -6.44 -4.16
N ASP A 150 -8.58 -5.76 -3.20
CA ASP A 150 -8.40 -4.34 -2.91
C ASP A 150 -7.59 -4.17 -1.62
N SER A 151 -6.87 -3.06 -1.49
CA SER A 151 -6.17 -2.68 -0.27
C SER A 151 -6.37 -1.20 0.04
N SER A 152 -7.63 -0.79 0.15
CA SER A 152 -8.00 0.62 0.29
C SER A 152 -8.62 0.97 1.63
N VAL A 153 -8.73 0.02 2.57
CA VAL A 153 -9.36 0.28 3.87
C VAL A 153 -8.32 0.49 4.97
N VAL A 154 -8.46 1.61 5.66
CA VAL A 154 -7.80 1.87 6.95
C VAL A 154 -8.87 1.81 8.05
N PRO A 155 -8.91 0.76 8.88
CA PRO A 155 -9.97 0.55 9.88
C PRO A 155 -9.85 1.54 11.06
N THR A 156 -10.15 2.81 10.80
CA THR A 156 -10.06 3.91 11.77
C THR A 156 -11.36 4.70 11.83
N VAL A 157 -11.58 5.42 12.92
CA VAL A 157 -12.74 6.29 13.10
C VAL A 157 -12.33 7.74 12.87
N GLY A 158 -13.11 8.48 12.08
CA GLY A 158 -12.99 9.95 11.97
C GLY A 158 -12.11 10.47 10.83
N HIS A 159 -11.64 9.64 9.91
CA HIS A 159 -11.03 10.12 8.67
C HIS A 159 -12.09 10.37 7.59
N HIS A 160 -12.39 11.65 7.31
CA HIS A 160 -13.41 12.05 6.33
C HIS A 160 -12.99 11.83 4.86
N ARG A 161 -11.70 11.61 4.62
CA ARG A 161 -11.16 11.39 3.27
C ARG A 161 -11.17 9.94 2.81
N TYR A 162 -11.08 9.01 3.76
CA TYR A 162 -11.04 7.60 3.43
C TYR A 162 -12.43 7.12 3.05
N GLY A 163 -12.49 6.31 2.01
CA GLY A 163 -13.68 5.53 1.71
C GLY A 163 -14.01 4.57 2.85
N ARG A 164 -15.15 3.96 2.79
CA ARG A 164 -15.61 3.02 3.82
C ARG A 164 -16.23 1.81 3.16
N LEU A 165 -15.85 0.65 3.68
CA LEU A 165 -16.55 -0.59 3.44
C LEU A 165 -17.14 -1.07 4.77
N ASN A 166 -18.38 -1.55 4.74
CA ASN A 166 -19.06 -2.05 5.94
C ASN A 166 -18.41 -3.34 6.44
N GLY A 167 -18.45 -3.57 7.75
CA GLY A 167 -17.96 -4.80 8.35
C GLY A 167 -16.43 -4.91 8.50
N MET A 168 -15.69 -3.84 8.21
CA MET A 168 -14.22 -3.83 8.37
C MET A 168 -13.83 -3.64 9.84
N ASP A 169 -12.90 -4.48 10.31
CA ASP A 169 -12.38 -4.47 11.69
C ASP A 169 -10.85 -4.51 11.69
N ALA A 170 -10.24 -3.68 12.53
CA ALA A 170 -8.78 -3.66 12.75
C ALA A 170 -8.19 -5.01 13.21
N GLY A 171 -9.00 -5.91 13.74
CA GLY A 171 -8.60 -7.27 14.13
C GLY A 171 -8.58 -8.28 12.98
N ARG A 172 -9.07 -7.91 11.81
CA ARG A 172 -9.16 -8.78 10.63
C ARG A 172 -8.56 -8.08 9.41
N PRO A 173 -7.24 -8.05 9.28
CA PRO A 173 -6.60 -7.29 8.20
C PRO A 173 -6.83 -7.88 6.81
N VAL A 174 -7.20 -9.15 6.68
CA VAL A 174 -7.57 -9.74 5.38
C VAL A 174 -8.99 -10.31 5.48
N VAL A 175 -9.90 -9.76 4.70
CA VAL A 175 -11.34 -10.08 4.73
C VAL A 175 -11.77 -10.55 3.34
N LEU A 176 -12.47 -11.68 3.26
CA LEU A 176 -13.14 -12.11 2.04
C LEU A 176 -14.43 -11.28 1.91
N LEU A 177 -14.51 -10.40 0.92
CA LEU A 177 -15.67 -9.56 0.66
C LEU A 177 -16.71 -10.26 -0.20
N ARG A 178 -16.25 -10.95 -1.23
CA ARG A 178 -17.06 -11.70 -2.21
C ARG A 178 -16.29 -12.96 -2.57
N ASP A 179 -16.94 -13.87 -3.28
CA ASP A 179 -16.30 -15.10 -3.72
C ASP A 179 -15.04 -14.80 -4.55
N GLY A 180 -13.88 -15.25 -4.04
CA GLY A 180 -12.58 -15.03 -4.66
C GLY A 180 -12.03 -13.61 -4.60
N PHE A 181 -12.71 -12.62 -3.94
CA PHE A 181 -12.25 -11.24 -3.85
C PHE A 181 -12.04 -10.79 -2.39
N TYR A 182 -10.87 -10.26 -2.09
CA TYR A 182 -10.43 -9.90 -0.74
C TYR A 182 -10.24 -8.39 -0.56
N GLU A 183 -10.41 -7.93 0.69
CA GLU A 183 -9.87 -6.66 1.17
C GLU A 183 -8.67 -6.93 2.07
N VAL A 184 -7.56 -6.20 1.83
CA VAL A 184 -6.35 -6.22 2.66
C VAL A 184 -6.21 -4.88 3.37
N CYS A 185 -6.74 -4.80 4.58
CA CYS A 185 -6.77 -3.56 5.37
C CYS A 185 -5.38 -3.16 5.89
N ILE A 186 -5.11 -1.87 5.92
CA ILE A 186 -3.91 -1.30 6.56
C ILE A 186 -3.96 -1.53 8.08
N SER A 187 -2.82 -1.85 8.66
CA SER A 187 -2.74 -2.16 10.09
C SER A 187 -3.10 -0.98 11.00
N CYS A 188 -3.90 -1.28 12.01
CA CYS A 188 -4.24 -0.39 13.12
C CYS A 188 -3.99 -1.07 14.46
N ILE A 189 -3.62 -0.30 15.48
CA ILE A 189 -3.63 -0.77 16.87
C ILE A 189 -5.03 -0.51 17.45
N ARG A 190 -5.67 -1.53 17.98
CA ARG A 190 -6.97 -1.40 18.66
C ARG A 190 -6.80 -0.72 20.01
N LEU A 191 -7.58 0.33 20.25
CA LEU A 191 -7.75 0.96 21.55
C LEU A 191 -9.26 1.04 21.87
N GLY A 192 -9.75 0.03 22.56
CA GLY A 192 -11.20 -0.16 22.75
C GLY A 192 -11.91 -0.37 21.40
N LYS A 193 -12.89 0.52 21.10
CA LYS A 193 -13.63 0.50 19.82
C LYS A 193 -12.95 1.28 18.69
N ARG A 194 -11.80 1.92 18.94
CA ARG A 194 -11.10 2.77 17.96
C ARG A 194 -9.86 2.06 17.41
N GLY A 195 -9.62 2.20 16.12
CA GLY A 195 -8.37 1.84 15.46
C GLY A 195 -7.46 3.07 15.38
N ILE A 196 -6.22 2.96 15.89
CA ILE A 196 -5.17 3.97 15.67
C ILE A 196 -4.35 3.48 14.50
N PRO A 197 -4.25 4.24 13.39
CA PRO A 197 -3.47 3.83 12.23
C PRO A 197 -2.01 3.54 12.62
N TRP A 198 -1.55 2.33 12.32
CA TRP A 198 -0.20 1.87 12.64
C TRP A 198 0.50 1.23 11.43
N GLY A 199 0.00 1.49 10.24
CA GLY A 199 0.50 0.93 9.00
C GLY A 199 0.76 1.96 7.90
N GLY A 200 0.75 3.26 8.20
CA GLY A 200 0.89 4.30 7.17
C GLY A 200 2.10 5.22 7.38
N GLY A 201 2.75 5.63 6.28
CA GLY A 201 3.96 6.44 6.27
C GLY A 201 3.83 7.77 7.03
N GLY A 202 2.70 8.45 6.92
CA GLY A 202 2.48 9.71 7.65
C GLY A 202 2.54 9.56 9.18
N TYR A 203 1.91 8.51 9.73
CA TYR A 203 2.01 8.20 11.16
C TYR A 203 3.38 7.64 11.53
N PHE A 204 3.98 6.84 10.66
CA PHE A 204 5.34 6.33 10.80
C PHE A 204 6.38 7.44 10.97
N ARG A 205 6.24 8.52 10.20
CA ARG A 205 7.10 9.69 10.33
C ARG A 205 6.85 10.49 11.61
N LEU A 206 5.60 10.54 12.08
CA LEU A 206 5.20 11.32 13.26
C LEU A 206 5.58 10.64 14.57
N VAL A 207 5.36 9.33 14.70
CA VAL A 207 5.59 8.57 15.93
C VAL A 207 7.08 8.27 16.10
N PRO A 208 7.68 8.40 17.30
CA PRO A 208 9.06 7.97 17.55
C PRO A 208 9.29 6.49 17.16
N TYR A 209 10.38 6.20 16.44
CA TYR A 209 10.63 4.88 15.88
C TYR A 209 10.57 3.73 16.90
N LEU A 210 11.13 3.94 18.11
CA LEU A 210 11.10 2.92 19.16
C LEU A 210 9.69 2.56 19.63
N LEU A 211 8.76 3.52 19.60
CA LEU A 211 7.36 3.26 19.89
C LEU A 211 6.69 2.57 18.71
N TRP A 212 7.02 2.98 17.50
CA TRP A 212 6.49 2.36 16.28
C TRP A 212 6.82 0.87 16.22
N ILE A 213 8.08 0.50 16.36
CA ILE A 213 8.51 -0.90 16.29
C ILE A 213 7.95 -1.77 17.43
N ARG A 214 7.69 -1.18 18.61
CA ARG A 214 6.98 -1.87 19.69
C ARG A 214 5.54 -2.21 19.29
N GLY A 215 4.85 -1.27 18.63
CA GLY A 215 3.51 -1.49 18.09
C GLY A 215 3.48 -2.56 17.01
N VAL A 216 4.43 -2.54 16.08
CA VAL A 216 4.60 -3.59 15.05
C VAL A 216 4.76 -4.96 15.68
N ARG A 217 5.71 -5.08 16.62
CA ARG A 217 5.94 -6.35 17.35
C ARG A 217 4.73 -6.82 18.13
N ARG A 218 3.94 -5.89 18.70
CA ARG A 218 2.69 -6.23 19.39
C ARG A 218 1.66 -6.83 18.44
N ILE A 219 1.48 -6.25 17.24
CA ILE A 219 0.56 -6.76 16.22
C ILE A 219 1.01 -8.17 15.79
N LEU A 220 2.28 -8.34 15.41
CA LEU A 220 2.81 -9.63 14.97
C LEU A 220 2.70 -10.72 16.05
N ARG A 221 2.98 -10.40 17.32
CA ARG A 221 2.85 -11.33 18.45
C ARG A 221 1.40 -11.75 18.73
N SER A 222 0.42 -10.97 18.31
CA SER A 222 -1.00 -11.37 18.42
C SER A 222 -1.46 -12.33 17.32
N GLY A 223 -0.56 -12.80 16.45
CA GLY A 223 -0.88 -13.68 15.33
C GLY A 223 -1.55 -12.98 14.15
N ILE A 224 -1.61 -11.64 14.17
CA ILE A 224 -2.23 -10.82 13.12
C ILE A 224 -1.14 -10.35 12.15
N PRO A 225 -1.31 -10.51 10.82
CA PRO A 225 -0.40 -9.94 9.84
C PRO A 225 -0.27 -8.42 10.00
N TYR A 226 0.96 -7.91 9.87
CA TYR A 226 1.21 -6.47 9.89
C TYR A 226 1.29 -5.95 8.46
N ILE A 227 0.39 -5.03 8.07
CA ILE A 227 0.32 -4.43 6.74
C ILE A 227 0.73 -2.97 6.83
N PHE A 228 1.80 -2.62 6.11
CA PHE A 228 2.39 -1.28 6.09
C PHE A 228 2.40 -0.73 4.67
N TYR A 229 2.15 0.59 4.53
CA TYR A 229 2.30 1.30 3.27
C TYR A 229 3.11 2.60 3.44
N ILE A 230 3.80 2.98 2.37
CA ILE A 230 4.59 4.21 2.29
C ILE A 230 4.68 4.66 0.82
N HIS A 231 4.96 5.96 0.61
CA HIS A 231 5.15 6.50 -0.72
C HIS A 231 6.63 6.82 -0.99
N PRO A 232 7.11 6.78 -2.23
CA PRO A 232 8.50 7.14 -2.58
C PRO A 232 8.88 8.57 -2.19
N TRP A 233 7.97 9.52 -2.28
CA TRP A 233 8.23 10.90 -1.88
C TRP A 233 8.44 11.07 -0.37
N GLU A 234 8.04 10.13 0.46
CA GLU A 234 8.23 10.20 1.91
C GLU A 234 9.68 10.04 2.36
N ILE A 235 10.54 9.43 1.53
CA ILE A 235 11.99 9.35 1.78
C ILE A 235 12.78 10.49 1.13
N ASP A 236 12.12 11.43 0.45
CA ASP A 236 12.76 12.53 -0.26
C ASP A 236 12.64 13.86 0.51
N ALA A 237 13.61 14.13 1.38
CA ALA A 237 13.68 15.41 2.09
C ALA A 237 13.94 16.61 1.16
N GLY A 238 14.55 16.36 0.00
CA GLY A 238 14.91 17.36 -1.01
C GLY A 238 13.79 17.76 -1.97
N GLN A 239 12.58 17.20 -1.82
CA GLN A 239 11.46 17.51 -2.70
C GLN A 239 11.06 19.01 -2.64
N PRO A 240 10.47 19.58 -3.72
CA PRO A 240 10.08 20.98 -3.78
C PRO A 240 9.16 21.42 -2.62
N ARG A 241 9.29 22.69 -2.22
CA ARG A 241 8.42 23.29 -1.19
C ARG A 241 7.25 23.97 -1.86
N VAL A 242 6.04 23.50 -1.59
CA VAL A 242 4.81 24.11 -2.09
C VAL A 242 4.41 25.27 -1.18
N THR A 243 4.16 26.42 -1.78
CA THR A 243 3.62 27.62 -1.12
C THR A 243 2.09 27.68 -1.25
N GLY A 244 1.44 28.53 -0.47
CA GLY A 244 -0.03 28.73 -0.58
C GLY A 244 -0.90 27.63 0.04
N ILE A 245 -0.33 26.56 0.59
CA ILE A 245 -1.07 25.50 1.27
C ILE A 245 -1.22 25.77 2.78
N LYS A 246 -2.27 25.19 3.39
CA LYS A 246 -2.53 25.31 4.83
C LYS A 246 -1.31 24.86 5.66
N PRO A 247 -0.93 25.57 6.74
CA PRO A 247 0.21 25.20 7.59
C PRO A 247 0.16 23.76 8.12
N THR A 248 -1.04 23.27 8.46
CA THR A 248 -1.26 21.90 8.92
C THR A 248 -0.96 20.85 7.83
N HIS A 249 -1.31 21.14 6.56
CA HIS A 249 -1.00 20.30 5.42
C HIS A 249 0.50 20.27 5.15
N ARG A 250 1.15 21.45 5.17
CA ARG A 250 2.60 21.56 5.03
C ARG A 250 3.34 20.80 6.12
N PHE A 251 2.91 20.92 7.39
CA PHE A 251 3.49 20.17 8.50
C PHE A 251 3.35 18.66 8.28
N ARG A 252 2.14 18.17 7.99
CA ARG A 252 1.90 16.73 7.77
C ARG A 252 2.71 16.16 6.61
N HIS A 253 2.89 16.95 5.55
CA HIS A 253 3.66 16.53 4.38
C HIS A 253 5.15 16.44 4.70
N ARG A 254 5.71 17.38 5.45
CA ARG A 254 7.15 17.51 5.65
C ARG A 254 7.71 16.96 6.97
N VAL A 255 6.84 16.59 7.90
CA VAL A 255 7.29 16.12 9.22
C VAL A 255 8.25 14.94 9.09
N ASN A 256 9.47 15.09 9.64
CA ASN A 256 10.51 14.06 9.71
C ASN A 256 10.88 13.38 8.37
N LEU A 257 10.75 14.05 7.22
CA LEU A 257 11.21 13.51 5.92
C LEU A 257 12.69 13.16 5.96
N GLU A 258 13.53 14.01 6.55
CA GLU A 258 14.99 13.82 6.64
C GLU A 258 15.39 12.51 7.35
N ARG A 259 14.51 12.00 8.22
CA ARG A 259 14.75 10.75 8.98
C ARG A 259 13.98 9.56 8.40
N CYS A 260 13.16 9.78 7.39
CA CYS A 260 12.23 8.75 6.94
C CYS A 260 12.96 7.59 6.24
N GLU A 261 13.95 7.87 5.42
CA GLU A 261 14.73 6.85 4.72
C GLU A 261 15.45 5.92 5.71
N GLU A 262 16.17 6.48 6.69
CA GLU A 262 16.85 5.71 7.74
C GLU A 262 15.86 4.84 8.53
N ARG A 263 14.72 5.44 8.93
CA ARG A 263 13.68 4.71 9.65
C ARG A 263 13.05 3.59 8.80
N PHE A 264 12.85 3.85 7.51
CA PHE A 264 12.33 2.86 6.59
C PHE A 264 13.30 1.68 6.44
N ALA A 265 14.59 1.94 6.23
CA ALA A 265 15.61 0.90 6.21
C ALA A 265 15.64 0.08 7.50
N ALA A 266 15.58 0.75 8.67
CA ALA A 266 15.52 0.08 9.96
C ALA A 266 14.24 -0.76 10.14
N LEU A 267 13.09 -0.31 9.63
CA LEU A 267 11.83 -1.06 9.68
C LEU A 267 11.89 -2.29 8.76
N VAL A 268 12.42 -2.12 7.54
CA VAL A 268 12.58 -3.22 6.58
C VAL A 268 13.49 -4.31 7.16
N GLY A 269 14.62 -3.95 7.76
CA GLY A 269 15.53 -4.89 8.41
C GLY A 269 14.97 -5.56 9.68
N ALA A 270 13.88 -5.05 10.26
CA ALA A 270 13.32 -5.54 11.52
C ALA A 270 12.27 -6.66 11.36
N CYS A 271 11.76 -6.90 10.16
CA CYS A 271 10.69 -7.86 9.86
C CYS A 271 11.01 -8.67 8.60
N GLU A 272 10.39 -9.83 8.47
CA GLU A 272 10.34 -10.57 7.22
C GLU A 272 9.14 -10.09 6.40
N TRP A 273 9.41 -9.49 5.24
CA TRP A 273 8.39 -8.84 4.43
C TRP A 273 8.02 -9.66 3.20
N ILE A 274 6.72 -9.68 2.92
CA ILE A 274 6.14 -10.32 1.73
C ILE A 274 5.25 -9.34 0.97
N PRO A 275 4.98 -9.57 -0.33
CA PRO A 275 3.93 -8.88 -1.06
C PRO A 275 2.53 -9.19 -0.50
N LEU A 276 1.55 -8.34 -0.80
CA LEU A 276 0.17 -8.53 -0.35
C LEU A 276 -0.48 -9.76 -0.99
N CYS A 277 -0.16 -10.08 -2.24
CA CYS A 277 -0.66 -11.28 -2.91
C CYS A 277 -0.32 -12.56 -2.15
N ASP A 278 0.86 -12.64 -1.53
CA ASP A 278 1.29 -13.82 -0.77
C ASP A 278 0.45 -14.03 0.51
N LEU A 279 -0.10 -12.94 1.10
CA LEU A 279 -1.04 -13.06 2.23
C LEU A 279 -2.34 -13.75 1.81
N ILE A 280 -2.78 -13.51 0.57
CA ILE A 280 -4.02 -14.07 0.01
C ILE A 280 -3.80 -15.53 -0.38
N ASP A 281 -2.69 -15.81 -1.06
CA ASP A 281 -2.34 -17.17 -1.50
C ASP A 281 -2.14 -18.11 -0.31
N GLY A 282 -1.51 -17.65 0.77
CA GLY A 282 -1.38 -18.41 2.02
C GLY A 282 -2.72 -18.75 2.68
N ARG A 283 -3.79 -18.01 2.41
CA ARG A 283 -5.16 -18.33 2.89
C ARG A 283 -5.88 -19.33 1.99
N ASN A 284 -5.63 -19.28 0.70
CA ASN A 284 -6.23 -20.21 -0.26
C ASN A 284 -5.68 -21.64 -0.08
N THR A 285 -4.41 -21.79 0.24
CA THR A 285 -3.79 -23.10 0.53
C THR A 285 -4.25 -23.72 1.87
N GLY A 286 -4.68 -22.90 2.84
CA GLY A 286 -5.25 -23.35 4.12
C GLY A 286 -6.72 -23.80 4.05
N ARG A 287 -7.42 -23.55 2.94
CA ARG A 287 -8.74 -24.13 2.65
C ARG A 287 -8.54 -25.40 1.81
N GLY A 288 -8.19 -26.50 2.48
CA GLY A 288 -8.17 -27.82 1.84
C GLY A 288 -9.46 -28.05 1.07
N SER A 289 -9.34 -28.58 -0.15
CA SER A 289 -10.44 -29.00 -1.02
C SER A 289 -11.53 -29.70 -0.20
N PRO A 290 -12.82 -29.39 -0.41
CA PRO A 290 -13.86 -30.22 0.14
C PRO A 290 -13.65 -31.63 -0.44
N GLN A 291 -13.37 -32.61 0.43
CA GLN A 291 -13.44 -34.00 0.05
C GLN A 291 -14.88 -34.25 -0.41
N LEU A 292 -15.03 -34.46 -1.71
CA LEU A 292 -16.24 -35.07 -2.28
C LEU A 292 -16.38 -36.47 -1.66
N GLN A 293 -17.32 -36.59 -0.77
CA GLN A 293 -17.92 -37.88 -0.40
C GLN A 293 -19.26 -38.01 -1.11
#